data_ce4bf37da21fa121f88c4429119f880a
#
_entry.id   ce4bf37da21fa121f88c4429119f880a
#
_cell.length_a   1.000
_cell.length_b   1.000
_cell.length_c   1.000
_cell.angle_alpha   90.00
_cell.angle_beta   90.00
_cell.angle_gamma   90.00
#
_symmetry.space_group_name_H-M   'P 1'
#
loop_
_entity.id
_entity.type
_entity.pdbx_description
1 polymer ?
#
loop_
_entity_poly.entity_id
_entity_poly.type
_entity_poly.pdbx_seq_one_letter_code
_entity_poly.pdbx_strand_id
1 'polypeptide(L)'
;YLVADGRYDYLETGSLIRLKKNVKDIIIPSEEEHLEMFPLDFEEFLWALGDEVTVPFIRQAFETRKPLGQAVHRKVMNSFRQYLLVGGMPQSILAYLNGKDFAASDMAKRNILRLYRDDVAKFAEGYEDKVYAVFDGIPGQLSKKEKKYRLSSLGENARFRSYEDSFIWLNEAMVVNTCFNATDPNVGLALSADHTTQKCYMADTGLLVTQTFMDKGYTDNELYKAILFDKLDVNEGMILENMVAQMLRCRGHKLYFYSRCDKEHRENHMEVDFLIAEGKKIAPIEVKSGNYRSHA
;
A
#
# COMPACT_ATOMS: atom_id res chain seq x y z
N TYR A 1 -4.22 28.42 22.08
CA TYR A 1 -3.81 29.82 22.35
C TYR A 1 -3.12 30.46 21.13
N LEU A 2 -2.34 29.72 20.33
CA LEU A 2 -1.60 30.30 19.20
C LEU A 2 -2.52 30.65 18.01
N VAL A 3 -3.51 29.82 17.72
CA VAL A 3 -4.48 30.06 16.61
C VAL A 3 -5.33 31.31 16.89
N ALA A 4 -5.68 31.57 18.17
CA ALA A 4 -6.45 32.75 18.58
C ALA A 4 -5.70 34.08 18.37
N ASP A 5 -4.39 34.06 18.19
CA ASP A 5 -3.56 35.23 17.92
C ASP A 5 -3.77 35.79 16.51
N GLY A 6 -4.12 34.92 15.54
CA GLY A 6 -4.46 35.28 14.16
C GLY A 6 -3.35 35.96 13.34
N ARG A 7 -2.11 36.03 13.88
CA ARG A 7 -0.96 36.65 13.22
C ARG A 7 -0.16 35.68 12.35
N TYR A 8 -0.32 34.38 12.54
CA TYR A 8 0.47 33.35 11.88
C TYR A 8 -0.40 32.13 11.58
N ASP A 9 -0.11 31.49 10.46
CA ASP A 9 -0.57 30.15 10.18
C ASP A 9 0.42 29.16 10.78
N TYR A 10 -0.08 28.13 11.45
CA TYR A 10 0.73 27.10 12.12
C TYR A 10 0.66 25.80 11.33
N LEU A 11 1.82 25.25 10.97
CA LEU A 11 1.96 23.96 10.34
C LEU A 11 2.72 23.03 11.25
N GLU A 12 2.07 21.96 11.69
CA GLU A 12 2.70 20.90 12.45
C GLU A 12 2.84 19.65 11.59
N THR A 13 3.94 18.91 11.74
CA THR A 13 4.20 17.68 11.01
C THR A 13 4.73 16.62 11.94
N GLY A 14 4.27 15.37 11.77
CA GLY A 14 4.73 14.24 12.55
C GLY A 14 4.20 12.92 12.01
N SER A 15 5.02 11.87 12.06
CA SER A 15 4.69 10.55 11.55
C SER A 15 3.60 9.82 12.37
N LEU A 16 3.47 10.12 13.67
CA LEU A 16 2.59 9.41 14.59
C LEU A 16 1.60 10.35 15.31
N ILE A 17 1.34 11.51 14.71
CA ILE A 17 0.49 12.55 15.30
C ILE A 17 -0.95 12.06 15.55
N ARG A 18 -1.44 11.10 14.73
CA ARG A 18 -2.82 10.58 14.76
C ARG A 18 -3.03 9.47 15.78
N LEU A 19 -1.96 8.91 16.36
CA LEU A 19 -2.12 7.87 17.36
C LEU A 19 -2.86 8.43 18.58
N LYS A 20 -3.96 7.81 18.95
CA LYS A 20 -4.82 8.23 20.10
C LYS A 20 -4.03 8.49 21.37
N LYS A 21 -2.96 7.73 21.61
CA LYS A 21 -2.07 7.89 22.77
C LYS A 21 -1.36 9.24 22.76
N ASN A 22 -0.99 9.75 21.58
CA ASN A 22 -0.26 11.01 21.45
C ASN A 22 -1.16 12.24 21.56
N VAL A 23 -2.47 12.10 21.31
CA VAL A 23 -3.46 13.19 21.34
C VAL A 23 -4.44 13.09 22.51
N LYS A 24 -4.29 12.11 23.42
CA LYS A 24 -5.25 11.82 24.48
C LYS A 24 -5.58 13.01 25.38
N ASP A 25 -4.60 13.88 25.62
CA ASP A 25 -4.71 15.06 26.48
C ASP A 25 -4.67 16.38 25.70
N ILE A 26 -4.74 16.32 24.36
CA ILE A 26 -4.72 17.49 23.50
C ILE A 26 -6.15 17.79 23.05
N ILE A 27 -6.64 19.00 23.34
CA ILE A 27 -7.88 19.51 22.76
C ILE A 27 -7.53 20.01 21.36
N ILE A 28 -8.00 19.28 20.34
CA ILE A 28 -7.83 19.65 18.94
C ILE A 28 -8.82 20.78 18.65
N PRO A 29 -8.33 21.98 18.23
CA PRO A 29 -9.21 23.07 17.84
C PRO A 29 -10.07 22.70 16.63
N SER A 30 -11.25 23.27 16.52
CA SER A 30 -12.15 23.06 15.37
C SER A 30 -11.63 23.65 14.05
N GLU A 31 -10.61 24.49 14.12
CA GLU A 31 -9.93 25.16 13.01
C GLU A 31 -8.76 24.35 12.45
N GLU A 32 -8.49 23.15 12.99
CA GLU A 32 -7.38 22.30 12.51
C GLU A 32 -7.78 21.57 11.24
N GLU A 33 -6.93 21.67 10.20
CA GLU A 33 -7.06 20.90 8.97
C GLU A 33 -5.97 19.81 8.91
N HIS A 34 -6.39 18.57 8.69
CA HIS A 34 -5.48 17.41 8.59
C HIS A 34 -5.12 17.12 7.15
N LEU A 35 -3.82 17.13 6.85
CA LEU A 35 -3.26 16.71 5.58
C LEU A 35 -2.51 15.39 5.74
N GLU A 36 -2.93 14.35 5.00
CA GLU A 36 -2.22 13.08 4.95
C GLU A 36 -1.14 13.13 3.86
N MET A 37 0.11 12.79 4.23
CA MET A 37 1.23 12.67 3.29
C MET A 37 1.43 11.19 2.96
N PHE A 38 1.31 10.85 1.68
CA PHE A 38 1.52 9.51 1.16
C PHE A 38 2.91 9.36 0.54
N PRO A 39 3.41 8.12 0.34
CA PRO A 39 4.57 7.90 -0.52
C PRO A 39 4.35 8.51 -1.91
N LEU A 40 5.42 8.95 -2.57
CA LEU A 40 5.34 9.51 -3.92
C LEU A 40 4.69 8.49 -4.88
N ASP A 41 3.80 8.97 -5.74
CA ASP A 41 3.19 8.16 -6.77
C ASP A 41 4.11 7.96 -7.99
N PHE A 42 3.64 7.22 -8.99
CA PHE A 42 4.44 6.93 -10.18
C PHE A 42 4.77 8.19 -10.99
N GLU A 43 3.86 9.17 -11.02
CA GLU A 43 4.08 10.44 -11.71
C GLU A 43 5.17 11.25 -11.01
N GLU A 44 5.10 11.36 -9.69
CA GLU A 44 6.11 12.06 -8.87
C GLU A 44 7.47 11.34 -8.91
N PHE A 45 7.49 10.01 -8.98
CA PHE A 45 8.71 9.24 -9.23
C PHE A 45 9.34 9.60 -10.58
N LEU A 46 8.54 9.72 -11.64
CA LEU A 46 9.02 10.14 -12.95
C LEU A 46 9.57 11.57 -12.93
N TRP A 47 8.92 12.49 -12.21
CA TRP A 47 9.45 13.85 -12.01
C TRP A 47 10.82 13.83 -11.31
N ALA A 48 10.98 13.00 -10.29
CA ALA A 48 12.28 12.82 -9.65
C ALA A 48 13.35 12.26 -10.60
N LEU A 49 12.96 11.54 -11.65
CA LEU A 49 13.84 11.09 -12.74
C LEU A 49 14.06 12.14 -13.84
N GLY A 50 13.42 13.32 -13.74
CA GLY A 50 13.44 14.37 -14.76
C GLY A 50 12.49 14.12 -15.94
N ASP A 51 11.51 13.22 -15.81
CA ASP A 51 10.54 12.90 -16.86
C ASP A 51 9.14 13.47 -16.48
N GLU A 52 8.84 14.68 -16.94
CA GLU A 52 7.56 15.38 -16.72
C GLU A 52 6.56 15.15 -17.87
N VAL A 53 6.97 14.48 -18.96
CA VAL A 53 6.17 14.37 -20.18
C VAL A 53 5.47 13.03 -20.35
N THR A 54 5.98 11.98 -19.74
CA THR A 54 5.47 10.60 -19.93
C THR A 54 4.03 10.45 -19.43
N VAL A 55 3.68 10.92 -18.24
CA VAL A 55 2.32 10.75 -17.71
C VAL A 55 1.29 11.62 -18.43
N PRO A 56 1.54 12.91 -18.73
CA PRO A 56 0.65 13.69 -19.60
C PRO A 56 0.38 13.01 -20.95
N PHE A 57 1.42 12.40 -21.57
CA PHE A 57 1.26 11.64 -22.81
C PHE A 57 0.40 10.39 -22.64
N ILE A 58 0.56 9.65 -21.53
CA ILE A 58 -0.30 8.50 -21.19
C ILE A 58 -1.75 8.95 -21.03
N ARG A 59 -2.01 10.04 -20.31
CA ARG A 59 -3.36 10.60 -20.13
C ARG A 59 -4.00 10.97 -21.47
N GLN A 60 -3.26 11.67 -22.34
CA GLN A 60 -3.74 12.03 -23.67
C GLN A 60 -4.06 10.77 -24.50
N ALA A 61 -3.20 9.76 -24.46
CA ALA A 61 -3.43 8.50 -25.17
C ALA A 61 -4.69 7.78 -24.66
N PHE A 62 -4.91 7.77 -23.35
CA PHE A 62 -6.09 7.22 -22.71
C PHE A 62 -7.38 7.96 -23.12
N GLU A 63 -7.40 9.29 -23.04
CA GLU A 63 -8.53 10.14 -23.40
C GLU A 63 -8.90 10.00 -24.89
N THR A 64 -7.88 9.97 -25.76
CA THR A 64 -8.06 9.82 -27.20
C THR A 64 -8.25 8.37 -27.65
N ARG A 65 -8.15 7.41 -26.71
CA ARG A 65 -8.21 5.95 -26.96
C ARG A 65 -7.22 5.48 -28.04
N LYS A 66 -6.04 6.09 -28.06
CA LYS A 66 -4.96 5.73 -28.97
C LYS A 66 -3.88 4.94 -28.23
N PRO A 67 -3.34 3.86 -28.80
CA PRO A 67 -2.27 3.10 -28.18
C PRO A 67 -0.99 3.93 -28.10
N LEU A 68 -0.19 3.75 -27.04
CA LEU A 68 1.10 4.42 -26.85
C LEU A 68 2.15 4.04 -27.90
N GLY A 69 1.94 2.94 -28.64
CA GLY A 69 2.97 2.34 -29.48
C GLY A 69 3.98 1.51 -28.67
N GLN A 70 4.57 0.50 -29.29
CA GLN A 70 5.39 -0.51 -28.59
C GLN A 70 6.62 0.08 -27.89
N ALA A 71 7.32 1.03 -28.53
CA ALA A 71 8.53 1.62 -27.96
C ALA A 71 8.25 2.42 -26.69
N VAL A 72 7.23 3.29 -26.73
CA VAL A 72 6.83 4.09 -25.56
C VAL A 72 6.26 3.19 -24.47
N HIS A 73 5.38 2.25 -24.81
CA HIS A 73 4.84 1.28 -23.86
C HIS A 73 5.96 0.54 -23.12
N ARG A 74 6.99 0.05 -23.84
CA ARG A 74 8.14 -0.65 -23.23
C ARG A 74 8.92 0.26 -22.28
N LYS A 75 9.16 1.51 -22.67
CA LYS A 75 9.84 2.51 -21.83
C LYS A 75 9.04 2.74 -20.53
N VAL A 76 7.74 2.99 -20.66
CA VAL A 76 6.84 3.22 -19.52
C VAL A 76 6.84 2.03 -18.57
N MET A 77 6.67 0.81 -19.10
CA MET A 77 6.67 -0.41 -18.29
C MET A 77 8.00 -0.64 -17.56
N ASN A 78 9.14 -0.32 -18.20
CA ASN A 78 10.43 -0.40 -17.52
C ASN A 78 10.52 0.60 -16.34
N SER A 79 10.09 1.85 -16.54
CA SER A 79 10.07 2.85 -15.47
C SER A 79 9.08 2.45 -14.36
N PHE A 80 7.93 1.88 -14.72
CA PHE A 80 6.95 1.41 -13.76
C PHE A 80 7.49 0.25 -12.91
N ARG A 81 8.18 -0.73 -13.52
CA ARG A 81 8.85 -1.81 -12.79
C ARG A 81 9.94 -1.28 -11.85
N GLN A 82 10.71 -0.27 -12.28
CA GLN A 82 11.67 0.40 -11.39
C GLN A 82 10.96 1.00 -10.18
N TYR A 83 9.85 1.70 -10.41
CA TYR A 83 9.05 2.27 -9.33
C TYR A 83 8.50 1.20 -8.37
N LEU A 84 8.01 0.06 -8.87
CA LEU A 84 7.57 -1.04 -8.01
C LEU A 84 8.68 -1.54 -7.07
N LEU A 85 9.93 -1.51 -7.52
CA LEU A 85 11.09 -1.97 -6.73
C LEU A 85 11.62 -0.90 -5.78
N VAL A 86 11.72 0.35 -6.25
CA VAL A 86 12.24 1.49 -5.46
C VAL A 86 11.21 1.95 -4.44
N GLY A 87 9.92 1.97 -4.83
CA GLY A 87 8.84 2.52 -4.04
C GLY A 87 8.73 4.04 -4.15
N GLY A 88 7.81 4.59 -3.36
CA GLY A 88 7.53 6.02 -3.28
C GLY A 88 8.15 6.72 -2.07
N MET A 89 8.93 6.02 -1.23
CA MET A 89 9.57 6.65 -0.08
C MET A 89 10.68 7.60 -0.53
N PRO A 90 10.64 8.91 -0.16
CA PRO A 90 11.61 9.89 -0.66
C PRO A 90 13.07 9.50 -0.44
N GLN A 91 13.40 8.94 0.73
CA GLN A 91 14.76 8.48 1.04
C GLN A 91 15.21 7.34 0.12
N SER A 92 14.30 6.44 -0.24
CA SER A 92 14.57 5.33 -1.17
C SER A 92 14.82 5.85 -2.59
N ILE A 93 14.00 6.80 -3.05
CA ILE A 93 14.14 7.43 -4.36
C ILE A 93 15.46 8.19 -4.45
N LEU A 94 15.79 9.01 -3.47
CA LEU A 94 17.06 9.75 -3.43
C LEU A 94 18.27 8.81 -3.47
N ALA A 95 18.25 7.72 -2.71
CA ALA A 95 19.30 6.71 -2.74
C ALA A 95 19.42 6.04 -4.11
N TYR A 96 18.29 5.74 -4.76
CA TYR A 96 18.26 5.17 -6.10
C TYR A 96 18.79 6.12 -7.17
N LEU A 97 18.44 7.42 -7.10
CA LEU A 97 18.84 8.41 -8.10
C LEU A 97 20.38 8.56 -8.16
N ASN A 98 21.06 8.36 -7.05
CA ASN A 98 22.52 8.43 -6.97
C ASN A 98 23.16 7.18 -7.59
N GLY A 99 23.24 7.16 -8.93
CA GLY A 99 23.86 6.09 -9.70
C GLY A 99 22.91 4.97 -10.16
N LYS A 100 21.59 5.10 -9.99
CA LYS A 100 20.59 4.07 -10.28
C LYS A 100 20.84 2.77 -9.49
N ASP A 101 21.22 2.92 -8.22
CA ASP A 101 21.64 1.84 -7.35
C ASP A 101 20.46 1.29 -6.54
N PHE A 102 19.97 0.11 -6.92
CA PHE A 102 18.91 -0.59 -6.19
C PHE A 102 19.36 -1.08 -4.80
N ALA A 103 20.64 -1.42 -4.62
CA ALA A 103 21.16 -1.86 -3.32
C ALA A 103 21.18 -0.69 -2.32
N ALA A 104 21.52 0.52 -2.77
CA ALA A 104 21.42 1.72 -1.95
C ALA A 104 19.96 2.04 -1.57
N SER A 105 19.03 1.91 -2.52
CA SER A 105 17.59 2.01 -2.28
C SER A 105 17.10 0.95 -1.28
N ASP A 106 17.53 -0.30 -1.41
CA ASP A 106 17.19 -1.38 -0.47
C ASP A 106 17.65 -1.06 0.95
N MET A 107 18.87 -0.57 1.10
CA MET A 107 19.41 -0.18 2.40
C MET A 107 18.57 0.95 3.04
N ALA A 108 18.17 1.95 2.27
CA ALA A 108 17.29 3.01 2.74
C ALA A 108 15.94 2.45 3.21
N LYS A 109 15.32 1.54 2.45
CA LYS A 109 14.05 0.90 2.81
C LYS A 109 14.17 0.02 4.06
N ARG A 110 15.27 -0.74 4.21
CA ARG A 110 15.55 -1.51 5.45
C ARG A 110 15.66 -0.61 6.67
N ASN A 111 16.27 0.55 6.53
CA ASN A 111 16.32 1.54 7.61
C ASN A 111 14.93 2.07 7.97
N ILE A 112 14.08 2.35 6.98
CA ILE A 112 12.68 2.77 7.22
C ILE A 112 11.90 1.65 7.93
N LEU A 113 11.99 0.40 7.48
CA LEU A 113 11.32 -0.73 8.12
C LEU A 113 11.80 -0.92 9.56
N ARG A 114 13.08 -0.68 9.85
CA ARG A 114 13.61 -0.70 11.22
C ARG A 114 13.03 0.42 12.07
N LEU A 115 12.96 1.65 11.53
CA LEU A 115 12.33 2.78 12.24
C LEU A 115 10.87 2.50 12.57
N TYR A 116 10.10 1.86 11.68
CA TYR A 116 8.73 1.44 11.98
C TYR A 116 8.68 0.47 13.17
N ARG A 117 9.65 -0.48 13.25
CA ARG A 117 9.72 -1.39 14.40
C ARG A 117 10.10 -0.66 15.69
N ASP A 118 11.01 0.30 15.63
CA ASP A 118 11.36 1.14 16.79
C ASP A 118 10.15 1.97 17.26
N ASP A 119 9.34 2.47 16.36
CA ASP A 119 8.08 3.17 16.68
C ASP A 119 7.06 2.22 17.31
N VAL A 120 6.93 0.98 16.84
CA VAL A 120 6.09 -0.03 17.49
C VAL A 120 6.55 -0.25 18.93
N ALA A 121 7.85 -0.48 19.15
CA ALA A 121 8.40 -0.67 20.50
C ALA A 121 8.11 0.49 21.45
N LYS A 122 8.04 1.71 20.92
CA LYS A 122 7.86 2.93 21.70
C LYS A 122 6.38 3.25 21.96
N PHE A 123 5.50 2.98 20.99
CA PHE A 123 4.13 3.51 21.01
C PHE A 123 3.02 2.45 21.08
N ALA A 124 3.32 1.16 20.85
CA ALA A 124 2.34 0.07 20.94
C ALA A 124 2.42 -0.69 22.28
N GLU A 125 2.61 0.03 23.39
CA GLU A 125 2.82 -0.51 24.73
C GLU A 125 1.78 -1.55 25.14
N GLY A 126 2.26 -2.78 25.42
CA GLY A 126 1.47 -3.91 25.89
C GLY A 126 0.89 -4.81 24.79
N TYR A 127 1.10 -4.47 23.48
CA TYR A 127 0.71 -5.32 22.34
C TYR A 127 1.71 -5.29 21.18
N GLU A 128 2.97 -4.91 21.47
CA GLU A 128 4.06 -4.79 20.50
C GLU A 128 4.25 -6.08 19.68
N ASP A 129 4.29 -7.22 20.38
CA ASP A 129 4.48 -8.54 19.75
C ASP A 129 3.39 -8.86 18.72
N LYS A 130 2.16 -8.41 19.01
CA LYS A 130 1.04 -8.61 18.08
C LYS A 130 1.14 -7.70 16.87
N VAL A 131 1.59 -6.45 17.06
CA VAL A 131 1.84 -5.52 15.94
C VAL A 131 2.94 -6.07 15.05
N TYR A 132 4.06 -6.54 15.63
CA TYR A 132 5.13 -7.20 14.88
C TYR A 132 4.63 -8.43 14.13
N ALA A 133 3.88 -9.30 14.80
CA ALA A 133 3.36 -10.51 14.17
C ALA A 133 2.45 -10.20 12.96
N VAL A 134 1.58 -9.18 13.07
CA VAL A 134 0.75 -8.72 11.95
C VAL A 134 1.63 -8.14 10.84
N PHE A 135 2.55 -7.24 11.18
CA PHE A 135 3.40 -6.54 10.23
C PHE A 135 4.30 -7.50 9.46
N ASP A 136 5.02 -8.38 10.16
CA ASP A 136 5.92 -9.36 9.55
C ASP A 136 5.17 -10.40 8.71
N GLY A 137 3.90 -10.67 9.03
CA GLY A 137 3.04 -11.59 8.29
C GLY A 137 2.54 -11.05 6.95
N ILE A 138 2.60 -9.75 6.67
CA ILE A 138 1.98 -9.13 5.48
C ILE A 138 2.46 -9.76 4.16
N PRO A 139 3.78 -9.90 3.86
CA PRO A 139 4.22 -10.50 2.61
C PRO A 139 3.69 -11.93 2.42
N GLY A 140 3.74 -12.74 3.49
CA GLY A 140 3.24 -14.11 3.48
C GLY A 140 1.73 -14.21 3.30
N GLN A 141 0.96 -13.24 3.74
CA GLN A 141 -0.50 -13.20 3.50
C GLN A 141 -0.80 -12.78 2.06
N LEU A 142 -0.16 -11.73 1.56
CA LEU A 142 -0.36 -11.23 0.20
C LEU A 142 0.14 -12.18 -0.88
N SER A 143 1.09 -13.07 -0.58
CA SER A 143 1.57 -14.09 -1.52
C SER A 143 0.59 -15.23 -1.75
N LYS A 144 -0.44 -15.38 -0.90
CA LYS A 144 -1.45 -16.42 -1.04
C LYS A 144 -2.46 -16.08 -2.15
N LYS A 145 -3.15 -17.09 -2.68
CA LYS A 145 -4.23 -16.91 -3.64
C LYS A 145 -5.37 -16.07 -3.05
N GLU A 146 -5.78 -16.40 -1.81
CA GLU A 146 -6.71 -15.57 -1.03
C GLU A 146 -5.90 -14.64 -0.14
N LYS A 147 -5.96 -13.34 -0.40
CA LYS A 147 -5.17 -12.32 0.29
C LYS A 147 -5.83 -11.76 1.56
N LYS A 148 -6.98 -12.32 1.97
CA LYS A 148 -7.58 -12.04 3.28
C LYS A 148 -6.59 -12.39 4.38
N TYR A 149 -6.41 -11.49 5.33
CA TYR A 149 -5.50 -11.72 6.44
C TYR A 149 -6.01 -12.85 7.34
N ARG A 150 -5.35 -14.00 7.32
CA ARG A 150 -5.71 -15.17 8.09
C ARG A 150 -4.98 -15.18 9.43
N LEU A 151 -5.69 -14.84 10.49
CA LEU A 151 -5.16 -14.81 11.86
C LEU A 151 -4.65 -16.16 12.35
N SER A 152 -5.18 -17.26 11.84
CA SER A 152 -4.67 -18.60 12.15
C SER A 152 -3.19 -18.81 11.80
N SER A 153 -2.62 -17.97 10.95
CA SER A 153 -1.16 -17.96 10.70
C SER A 153 -0.34 -17.39 11.85
N LEU A 154 -0.98 -16.63 12.75
CA LEU A 154 -0.35 -16.02 13.93
C LEU A 154 -0.46 -16.91 15.19
N GLY A 155 -1.27 -17.99 15.14
CA GLY A 155 -1.46 -18.93 16.22
C GLY A 155 -2.81 -19.64 16.13
N GLU A 156 -2.90 -20.89 16.64
CA GLU A 156 -4.10 -21.72 16.56
C GLU A 156 -5.34 -21.05 17.19
N ASN A 157 -5.16 -20.24 18.23
CA ASN A 157 -6.22 -19.54 18.96
C ASN A 157 -6.32 -18.05 18.62
N ALA A 158 -5.63 -17.56 17.58
CA ALA A 158 -5.64 -16.16 17.22
C ALA A 158 -7.04 -15.75 16.71
N ARG A 159 -7.65 -14.78 17.38
CA ARG A 159 -8.97 -14.20 17.03
C ARG A 159 -8.82 -12.74 16.68
N PHE A 160 -9.65 -12.22 15.79
CA PHE A 160 -9.61 -10.82 15.35
C PHE A 160 -9.58 -9.83 16.53
N ARG A 161 -10.47 -9.99 17.50
CA ARG A 161 -10.56 -9.14 18.70
C ARG A 161 -9.24 -9.01 19.46
N SER A 162 -8.36 -10.02 19.38
CA SER A 162 -7.06 -9.99 20.07
C SER A 162 -5.98 -9.23 19.31
N TYR A 163 -6.19 -8.93 18.01
CA TYR A 163 -5.26 -8.25 17.11
C TYR A 163 -5.83 -6.96 16.53
N GLU A 164 -7.07 -6.59 16.88
CA GLU A 164 -7.77 -5.42 16.35
C GLU A 164 -6.96 -4.15 16.56
N ASP A 165 -6.49 -3.91 17.79
CA ASP A 165 -5.65 -2.74 18.12
C ASP A 165 -4.36 -2.70 17.28
N SER A 166 -3.81 -3.87 16.93
CA SER A 166 -2.59 -3.97 16.12
C SER A 166 -2.85 -3.51 14.67
N PHE A 167 -3.98 -3.88 14.08
CA PHE A 167 -4.37 -3.41 12.75
C PHE A 167 -4.71 -1.93 12.76
N ILE A 168 -5.41 -1.46 13.79
CA ILE A 168 -5.74 -0.03 13.96
C ILE A 168 -4.44 0.77 14.07
N TRP A 169 -3.50 0.35 14.93
CA TRP A 169 -2.23 1.03 15.10
C TRP A 169 -1.45 1.15 13.77
N LEU A 170 -1.28 0.04 13.05
CA LEU A 170 -0.55 0.01 11.78
C LEU A 170 -1.20 0.92 10.72
N ASN A 171 -2.53 0.98 10.70
CA ASN A 171 -3.26 1.82 9.76
C ASN A 171 -3.20 3.31 10.16
N GLU A 172 -3.33 3.65 11.46
CA GLU A 172 -3.21 5.02 11.96
C GLU A 172 -1.77 5.56 11.83
N ALA A 173 -0.77 4.70 11.99
CA ALA A 173 0.64 5.02 11.73
C ALA A 173 0.97 5.14 10.23
N MET A 174 0.00 4.91 9.34
CA MET A 174 0.16 4.94 7.88
C MET A 174 1.25 3.97 7.36
N VAL A 175 1.52 2.89 8.10
CA VAL A 175 2.45 1.82 7.71
C VAL A 175 1.78 0.84 6.76
N VAL A 176 0.45 0.68 6.89
CA VAL A 176 -0.35 -0.21 6.06
C VAL A 176 -1.61 0.48 5.55
N ASN A 177 -2.16 -0.08 4.49
CA ASN A 177 -3.47 0.26 3.93
C ASN A 177 -4.43 -0.92 4.16
N THR A 178 -5.38 -0.76 5.07
CA THR A 178 -6.37 -1.78 5.35
C THR A 178 -7.51 -1.72 4.33
N CYS A 179 -7.88 -2.88 3.78
CA CYS A 179 -8.97 -3.04 2.83
C CYS A 179 -10.02 -3.98 3.43
N PHE A 180 -11.26 -3.49 3.62
CA PHE A 180 -12.33 -4.21 4.30
C PHE A 180 -13.24 -4.94 3.32
N ASN A 181 -13.76 -6.10 3.71
CA ASN A 181 -14.77 -6.79 2.92
C ASN A 181 -16.11 -6.04 2.97
N ALA A 182 -16.64 -5.61 1.82
CA ALA A 182 -17.99 -5.12 1.73
C ALA A 182 -18.94 -6.31 1.50
N THR A 183 -19.80 -6.60 2.45
CA THR A 183 -20.73 -7.74 2.38
C THR A 183 -21.87 -7.50 1.39
N ASP A 184 -22.17 -6.24 1.12
CA ASP A 184 -23.12 -5.79 0.10
C ASP A 184 -22.47 -4.73 -0.78
N PRO A 185 -22.18 -5.01 -2.07
CA PRO A 185 -21.48 -4.09 -2.97
C PRO A 185 -22.42 -3.00 -3.53
N ASN A 186 -23.22 -2.38 -2.68
CA ASN A 186 -24.05 -1.24 -3.00
C ASN A 186 -23.41 0.10 -2.63
N VAL A 187 -24.00 1.19 -3.11
CA VAL A 187 -23.62 2.55 -2.72
C VAL A 187 -23.66 2.69 -1.20
N GLY A 188 -22.59 3.22 -0.62
CA GLY A 188 -22.41 3.26 0.83
C GLY A 188 -21.67 2.04 1.37
N LEU A 189 -20.59 1.62 0.70
CA LEU A 189 -19.74 0.48 1.06
C LEU A 189 -19.36 0.44 2.55
N ALA A 190 -19.23 1.60 3.20
CA ALA A 190 -18.94 1.69 4.63
C ALA A 190 -20.06 1.10 5.51
N LEU A 191 -21.32 1.09 5.03
CA LEU A 191 -22.46 0.55 5.80
C LEU A 191 -22.45 -0.98 5.85
N SER A 192 -21.83 -1.62 4.85
CA SER A 192 -21.73 -3.07 4.73
C SER A 192 -20.33 -3.61 4.99
N ALA A 193 -19.43 -2.78 5.53
CA ALA A 193 -18.04 -3.17 5.79
C ALA A 193 -17.95 -4.18 6.94
N ASP A 194 -17.41 -5.35 6.67
CA ASP A 194 -17.01 -6.32 7.68
C ASP A 194 -15.57 -6.03 8.11
N HIS A 195 -15.43 -5.42 9.28
CA HIS A 195 -14.12 -5.07 9.85
C HIS A 195 -13.33 -6.29 10.34
N THR A 196 -13.95 -7.47 10.46
CA THR A 196 -13.28 -8.70 10.88
C THR A 196 -12.62 -9.44 9.72
N THR A 197 -13.04 -9.12 8.49
CA THR A 197 -12.51 -9.71 7.24
C THR A 197 -11.84 -8.62 6.43
N GLN A 198 -10.52 -8.64 6.40
CA GLN A 198 -9.73 -7.59 5.79
C GLN A 198 -8.53 -8.14 5.02
N LYS A 199 -8.07 -7.38 4.02
CA LYS A 199 -6.75 -7.50 3.42
C LYS A 199 -5.87 -6.39 4.00
N CYS A 200 -4.57 -6.64 4.15
CA CYS A 200 -3.63 -5.69 4.71
C CYS A 200 -2.48 -5.49 3.71
N TYR A 201 -2.42 -4.32 3.10
CA TYR A 201 -1.39 -3.95 2.13
C TYR A 201 -0.35 -3.06 2.79
N MET A 202 0.92 -3.15 2.37
CA MET A 202 1.92 -2.18 2.76
C MET A 202 1.59 -0.80 2.17
N ALA A 203 1.82 0.26 2.93
CA ALA A 203 1.60 1.63 2.47
C ALA A 203 2.49 1.99 1.26
N ASP A 204 3.66 1.37 1.16
CA ASP A 204 4.59 1.52 0.04
C ASP A 204 4.99 0.16 -0.54
N THR A 205 4.88 0.04 -1.86
CA THR A 205 5.16 -1.23 -2.57
C THR A 205 6.65 -1.57 -2.57
N GLY A 206 7.54 -0.58 -2.61
CA GLY A 206 8.98 -0.82 -2.49
C GLY A 206 9.37 -1.37 -1.12
N LEU A 207 8.70 -0.92 -0.04
CA LEU A 207 8.87 -1.48 1.29
C LEU A 207 8.39 -2.93 1.36
N LEU A 208 7.25 -3.27 0.70
CA LEU A 208 6.78 -4.65 0.60
C LEU A 208 7.82 -5.56 -0.07
N VAL A 209 8.40 -5.10 -1.19
CA VAL A 209 9.44 -5.85 -1.89
C VAL A 209 10.65 -6.09 -0.99
N THR A 210 11.16 -5.06 -0.30
CA THR A 210 12.28 -5.21 0.63
C THR A 210 11.93 -6.15 1.78
N GLN A 211 10.74 -6.04 2.35
CA GLN A 211 10.28 -6.91 3.44
C GLN A 211 10.22 -8.38 3.02
N THR A 212 9.86 -8.68 1.76
CA THR A 212 9.84 -10.04 1.22
C THR A 212 11.23 -10.70 1.23
N PHE A 213 12.29 -9.91 1.16
CA PHE A 213 13.68 -10.39 1.15
C PHE A 213 14.46 -10.06 2.44
N MET A 214 13.77 -9.81 3.56
CA MET A 214 14.41 -9.44 4.84
C MET A 214 15.31 -10.54 5.41
N ASP A 215 15.08 -11.81 5.06
CA ASP A 215 15.95 -12.95 5.48
C ASP A 215 17.37 -12.85 4.94
N LYS A 216 17.58 -12.07 3.87
CA LYS A 216 18.91 -11.76 3.35
C LYS A 216 19.44 -10.51 4.06
N GLY A 217 20.70 -10.51 4.44
CA GLY A 217 21.33 -9.35 5.10
C GLY A 217 21.28 -8.07 4.26
N TYR A 218 21.27 -8.21 2.94
CA TYR A 218 21.01 -7.14 1.97
C TYR A 218 20.50 -7.75 0.65
N THR A 219 19.86 -6.92 -0.17
CA THR A 219 19.41 -7.30 -1.50
C THR A 219 20.27 -6.56 -2.52
N ASP A 220 21.01 -7.30 -3.32
CA ASP A 220 21.95 -6.73 -4.30
C ASP A 220 21.26 -6.31 -5.61
N ASN A 221 22.00 -5.56 -6.41
CA ASN A 221 21.53 -5.10 -7.71
C ASN A 221 21.19 -6.23 -8.69
N GLU A 222 21.85 -7.39 -8.58
CA GLU A 222 21.59 -8.52 -9.46
C GLU A 222 20.23 -9.16 -9.16
N LEU A 223 19.85 -9.27 -7.87
CA LEU A 223 18.52 -9.75 -7.48
C LEU A 223 17.43 -8.80 -7.96
N TYR A 224 17.59 -7.49 -7.75
CA TYR A 224 16.63 -6.50 -8.23
C TYR A 224 16.50 -6.48 -9.76
N LYS A 225 17.61 -6.60 -10.48
CA LYS A 225 17.59 -6.74 -11.94
C LYS A 225 16.90 -8.03 -12.38
N ALA A 226 17.09 -9.14 -11.66
CA ALA A 226 16.40 -10.38 -11.96
C ALA A 226 14.87 -10.27 -11.78
N ILE A 227 14.41 -9.55 -10.75
CA ILE A 227 12.98 -9.23 -10.55
C ILE A 227 12.49 -8.32 -11.69
N LEU A 228 13.26 -7.27 -12.03
CA LEU A 228 12.90 -6.30 -13.06
C LEU A 228 12.69 -6.93 -14.45
N PHE A 229 13.45 -7.98 -14.76
CA PHE A 229 13.44 -8.65 -16.06
C PHE A 229 12.68 -10.00 -16.04
N ASP A 230 11.79 -10.21 -15.08
CA ASP A 230 10.97 -11.43 -14.95
C ASP A 230 11.81 -12.74 -14.92
N LYS A 231 13.02 -12.66 -14.37
CA LYS A 231 13.92 -13.81 -14.24
C LYS A 231 13.80 -14.52 -12.89
N LEU A 232 13.04 -13.94 -11.98
CA LEU A 232 12.67 -14.55 -10.70
C LEU A 232 11.16 -14.69 -10.67
N ASP A 233 10.71 -15.85 -10.24
CA ASP A 233 9.30 -16.15 -10.00
C ASP A 233 8.84 -15.47 -8.69
N VAL A 234 8.85 -14.15 -8.69
CA VAL A 234 8.29 -13.32 -7.62
C VAL A 234 6.80 -13.19 -7.89
N ASN A 235 6.00 -13.30 -6.86
CA ASN A 235 4.54 -13.17 -6.97
C ASN A 235 4.16 -11.74 -7.43
N GLU A 236 4.17 -11.51 -8.75
CA GLU A 236 3.81 -10.22 -9.36
C GLU A 236 2.41 -9.78 -8.96
N GLY A 237 1.47 -10.72 -8.83
CA GLY A 237 0.11 -10.43 -8.40
C GLY A 237 0.06 -9.77 -7.03
N MET A 238 0.95 -10.16 -6.09
CA MET A 238 1.07 -9.52 -4.79
C MET A 238 1.53 -8.05 -4.92
N ILE A 239 2.56 -7.83 -5.72
CA ILE A 239 3.18 -6.51 -5.90
C ILE A 239 2.23 -5.55 -6.61
N LEU A 240 1.57 -6.01 -7.69
CA LEU A 240 0.64 -5.19 -8.46
C LEU A 240 -0.63 -4.85 -7.67
N GLU A 241 -1.19 -5.81 -6.92
CA GLU A 241 -2.38 -5.54 -6.10
C GLU A 241 -2.03 -4.56 -4.96
N ASN A 242 -0.86 -4.69 -4.32
CA ASN A 242 -0.38 -3.71 -3.34
C ASN A 242 -0.21 -2.32 -3.97
N MET A 243 0.34 -2.24 -5.19
CA MET A 243 0.49 -0.97 -5.90
C MET A 243 -0.86 -0.31 -6.18
N VAL A 244 -1.87 -1.08 -6.63
CA VAL A 244 -3.22 -0.55 -6.86
C VAL A 244 -3.83 -0.06 -5.55
N ALA A 245 -3.67 -0.80 -4.44
CA ALA A 245 -4.10 -0.37 -3.10
C ALA A 245 -3.46 0.97 -2.71
N GLN A 246 -2.14 1.10 -2.89
CA GLN A 246 -1.39 2.34 -2.64
C GLN A 246 -1.92 3.50 -3.48
N MET A 247 -2.09 3.30 -4.80
CA MET A 247 -2.60 4.35 -5.71
C MET A 247 -4.01 4.81 -5.35
N LEU A 248 -4.91 3.88 -5.01
CA LEU A 248 -6.28 4.21 -4.60
C LEU A 248 -6.28 4.99 -3.29
N ARG A 249 -5.43 4.60 -2.34
CA ARG A 249 -5.32 5.28 -1.05
C ARG A 249 -4.77 6.69 -1.19
N CYS A 250 -3.74 6.90 -2.02
CA CYS A 250 -3.18 8.23 -2.33
C CYS A 250 -4.20 9.17 -3.00
N ARG A 251 -5.23 8.61 -3.66
CA ARG A 251 -6.35 9.38 -4.25
C ARG A 251 -7.50 9.61 -3.27
N GLY A 252 -7.32 9.26 -1.99
CA GLY A 252 -8.31 9.48 -0.94
C GLY A 252 -9.41 8.41 -0.85
N HIS A 253 -9.33 7.33 -1.63
CA HIS A 253 -10.30 6.25 -1.54
C HIS A 253 -10.08 5.43 -0.26
N LYS A 254 -11.16 5.11 0.44
CA LYS A 254 -11.19 4.01 1.39
C LYS A 254 -11.21 2.70 0.61
N LEU A 255 -10.43 1.73 1.06
CA LEU A 255 -10.28 0.47 0.34
C LEU A 255 -11.34 -0.54 0.79
N TYR A 256 -12.06 -1.08 -0.18
CA TYR A 256 -13.01 -2.17 0.00
C TYR A 256 -12.76 -3.24 -1.05
N PHE A 257 -12.97 -4.49 -0.69
CA PHE A 257 -13.05 -5.61 -1.61
C PHE A 257 -14.38 -6.34 -1.43
N TYR A 258 -14.74 -7.19 -2.36
CA TYR A 258 -15.90 -8.06 -2.22
C TYR A 258 -15.46 -9.51 -2.25
N SER A 259 -15.96 -10.29 -1.32
CA SER A 259 -15.75 -11.73 -1.37
C SER A 259 -16.97 -12.44 -0.79
N ARG A 260 -17.54 -13.31 -1.62
CA ARG A 260 -18.59 -14.25 -1.23
C ARG A 260 -18.08 -15.66 -1.40
N CYS A 261 -18.12 -16.44 -0.32
CA CYS A 261 -17.81 -17.85 -0.33
C CYS A 261 -19.11 -18.63 -0.12
N ASP A 262 -19.53 -19.38 -1.13
CA ASP A 262 -20.61 -20.36 -1.00
C ASP A 262 -19.98 -21.70 -0.68
N LYS A 263 -20.33 -22.29 0.48
CA LYS A 263 -19.76 -23.57 0.94
C LYS A 263 -20.34 -24.76 0.19
N GLU A 264 -21.55 -24.62 -0.34
CA GLU A 264 -22.29 -25.70 -1.03
C GLU A 264 -22.04 -25.67 -2.54
N HIS A 265 -21.86 -24.46 -3.11
CA HIS A 265 -21.71 -24.26 -4.54
C HIS A 265 -20.45 -23.44 -4.83
N ARG A 266 -19.34 -24.13 -5.18
CA ARG A 266 -18.07 -23.48 -5.47
C ARG A 266 -18.10 -22.56 -6.69
N GLU A 267 -19.00 -22.79 -7.63
CA GLU A 267 -19.27 -21.94 -8.81
C GLU A 267 -19.79 -20.55 -8.43
N ASN A 268 -20.37 -20.41 -7.24
CA ASN A 268 -20.85 -19.13 -6.71
C ASN A 268 -19.78 -18.36 -5.91
N HIS A 269 -18.54 -18.85 -5.92
CA HIS A 269 -17.42 -18.16 -5.30
C HIS A 269 -17.07 -16.94 -6.14
N MET A 270 -17.18 -15.75 -5.53
CA MET A 270 -16.86 -14.51 -6.20
C MET A 270 -15.91 -13.69 -5.33
N GLU A 271 -14.85 -13.20 -5.92
CA GLU A 271 -13.95 -12.23 -5.30
C GLU A 271 -13.68 -11.11 -6.31
N VAL A 272 -13.70 -9.86 -5.81
CA VAL A 272 -13.31 -8.65 -6.56
C VAL A 272 -12.26 -7.94 -5.72
N ASP A 273 -11.11 -7.64 -6.31
CA ASP A 273 -9.95 -7.14 -5.58
C ASP A 273 -10.21 -5.79 -4.91
N PHE A 274 -10.85 -4.85 -5.62
CA PHE A 274 -11.25 -3.56 -5.04
C PHE A 274 -12.60 -3.11 -5.54
N LEU A 275 -13.30 -2.38 -4.66
CA LEU A 275 -14.53 -1.65 -4.97
C LEU A 275 -14.34 -0.17 -4.64
N ILE A 276 -14.66 0.69 -5.58
CA ILE A 276 -14.67 2.14 -5.35
C ILE A 276 -16.07 2.71 -5.63
N ALA A 277 -16.47 3.67 -4.81
CA ALA A 277 -17.73 4.38 -5.03
C ALA A 277 -17.48 5.60 -5.91
N GLU A 278 -18.15 5.66 -7.06
CA GLU A 278 -18.15 6.80 -7.98
C GLU A 278 -19.55 7.37 -8.13
N GLY A 279 -19.84 8.42 -7.38
CA GLY A 279 -21.19 9.02 -7.36
C GLY A 279 -22.23 8.00 -6.90
N LYS A 280 -23.14 7.60 -7.80
CA LYS A 280 -24.23 6.64 -7.54
C LYS A 280 -23.88 5.20 -7.98
N LYS A 281 -22.65 4.93 -8.38
CA LYS A 281 -22.22 3.63 -8.90
C LYS A 281 -21.06 3.08 -8.09
N ILE A 282 -20.93 1.76 -8.10
CA ILE A 282 -19.76 1.06 -7.62
C ILE A 282 -18.95 0.59 -8.83
N ALA A 283 -17.68 0.95 -8.87
CA ALA A 283 -16.75 0.47 -9.88
C ALA A 283 -15.90 -0.67 -9.29
N PRO A 284 -16.04 -1.91 -9.83
CA PRO A 284 -15.16 -3.01 -9.46
C PRO A 284 -13.81 -2.87 -10.17
N ILE A 285 -12.73 -3.17 -9.46
CA ILE A 285 -11.38 -3.24 -10.01
C ILE A 285 -10.84 -4.64 -9.73
N GLU A 286 -10.38 -5.29 -10.79
CA GLU A 286 -9.73 -6.58 -10.75
C GLU A 286 -8.28 -6.41 -11.22
N VAL A 287 -7.32 -6.87 -10.44
CA VAL A 287 -5.89 -6.74 -10.74
C VAL A 287 -5.36 -8.06 -11.27
N LYS A 288 -4.82 -8.02 -12.50
CA LYS A 288 -4.23 -9.20 -13.13
C LYS A 288 -2.75 -8.95 -13.44
N SER A 289 -1.90 -9.89 -13.05
CA SER A 289 -0.52 -10.00 -13.52
C SER A 289 -0.47 -10.89 -14.76
N GLY A 290 0.45 -10.58 -15.69
CA GLY A 290 0.68 -11.38 -16.87
C GLY A 290 -0.02 -10.91 -18.15
N ASN A 291 -0.04 -11.78 -19.18
CA ASN A 291 -0.53 -11.43 -20.49
C ASN A 291 -2.08 -11.46 -20.50
N TYR A 292 -2.72 -10.37 -20.96
CA TYR A 292 -4.18 -10.25 -21.06
C TYR A 292 -4.86 -11.39 -21.84
N ARG A 293 -4.14 -12.05 -22.77
CA ARG A 293 -4.65 -13.18 -23.55
C ARG A 293 -4.87 -14.46 -22.75
N SER A 294 -4.26 -14.57 -21.58
CA SER A 294 -4.41 -15.75 -20.70
C SER A 294 -5.59 -15.63 -19.73
N HIS A 295 -6.33 -14.52 -19.78
CA HIS A 295 -7.42 -14.20 -18.86
C HIS A 295 -8.75 -13.90 -19.58
N ALA A 296 -8.80 -14.13 -20.91
CA ALA A 296 -10.00 -13.98 -21.73
C ALA A 296 -10.86 -15.25 -21.71
#